data_84a68b585df63a542ae0ae3d59986bf4
#
_entry.id   84a68b585df63a542ae0ae3d59986bf4
#
_cell.length_a   1.000
_cell.length_b   1.000
_cell.length_c   1.000
_cell.angle_alpha   90.00
_cell.angle_beta   90.00
_cell.angle_gamma   90.00
#
_symmetry.space_group_name_H-M   'P 1'
#
loop_
_entity.id
_entity.type
_entity.pdbx_description
1 polymer ?
#
loop_
_entity_poly.entity_id
_entity_poly.type
_entity_poly.pdbx_seq_one_letter_code
_entity_poly.pdbx_strand_id
1 'polypeptide(L)'
;MPCTDLPHPEERPSGARLEGRASALPRRPSGWQFIDLAELGRNAGRSYLAALLRITLYPLAAAILLGLAVVLNTVVNHPPPGSLDPIVGIVAQYGLIVVAGLAVLRSIERSHRRPWRSLVAPDLSLDWRRLAIGGGVQFAILAGELALVHELTGWPWRFSMPAALPLFALAVFLIPLQAASEELLFRGYLTQALGRISRSRCLIAAAVGLVFGLLHLNTYGRLTVPYFFLLSLIFSLVSLRDDRLELAIGGHAAMNLFAFGVANATLIGPGIIGTGDGAMPFNWAAIAALVLNGAVFYGVTRLLVRLFCARRSAP
;
A
#
# COMPACT_ATOMS: atom_id res chain seq x y z
N MET A 1 19.57 12.08 -2.14
CA MET A 1 20.51 10.95 -2.24
C MET A 1 20.69 10.64 -3.72
N PRO A 2 21.92 10.55 -4.25
CA PRO A 2 22.12 10.08 -5.61
C PRO A 2 21.64 8.63 -5.71
N CYS A 3 20.99 8.29 -6.81
CA CYS A 3 20.64 6.91 -7.17
C CYS A 3 21.94 6.22 -7.63
N THR A 4 22.72 5.73 -6.69
CA THR A 4 23.95 5.00 -7.02
C THR A 4 23.65 3.53 -7.24
N ASP A 5 24.21 2.97 -8.30
CA ASP A 5 24.20 1.53 -8.56
C ASP A 5 24.96 0.79 -7.46
N LEU A 6 24.37 -0.33 -7.02
CA LEU A 6 24.96 -1.17 -5.99
C LEU A 6 25.97 -2.14 -6.61
N PRO A 7 27.07 -2.47 -5.94
CA PRO A 7 28.02 -3.46 -6.44
C PRO A 7 27.32 -4.83 -6.60
N HIS A 8 27.66 -5.55 -7.67
CA HIS A 8 27.24 -6.92 -7.89
C HIS A 8 27.79 -7.81 -6.76
N PRO A 9 26.96 -8.64 -6.11
CA PRO A 9 27.49 -9.66 -5.21
C PRO A 9 28.24 -10.71 -6.05
N GLU A 10 29.55 -10.84 -5.83
CA GLU A 10 30.32 -11.96 -6.31
C GLU A 10 29.80 -13.23 -5.62
N GLU A 11 29.51 -14.25 -6.44
CA GLU A 11 29.09 -15.61 -6.08
C GLU A 11 27.77 -15.76 -5.32
N ARG A 12 26.71 -16.06 -6.07
CA ARG A 12 25.43 -16.54 -5.54
C ARG A 12 25.56 -18.01 -5.18
N PRO A 13 25.27 -18.42 -3.93
CA PRO A 13 25.15 -19.85 -3.63
C PRO A 13 23.95 -20.42 -4.40
N SER A 14 24.22 -21.39 -5.25
CA SER A 14 23.20 -22.18 -5.93
C SER A 14 22.34 -22.93 -4.91
N GLY A 15 21.04 -22.61 -4.91
CA GLY A 15 19.95 -23.45 -4.46
C GLY A 15 20.16 -24.32 -3.24
N ALA A 16 20.13 -23.76 -2.03
CA ALA A 16 19.90 -24.56 -0.83
C ALA A 16 18.47 -25.12 -0.87
N ARG A 17 18.34 -26.42 -1.02
CA ARG A 17 17.08 -27.16 -0.91
C ARG A 17 16.54 -27.02 0.53
N LEU A 18 15.44 -26.32 0.69
CA LEU A 18 14.66 -26.33 1.92
C LEU A 18 13.78 -27.59 1.93
N GLU A 19 14.31 -28.71 2.36
CA GLU A 19 13.54 -29.91 2.74
C GLU A 19 13.19 -29.85 4.23
N GLY A 20 11.92 -29.88 4.48
CA GLY A 20 11.17 -30.21 5.67
C GLY A 20 11.81 -30.06 7.06
N ARG A 21 11.48 -28.97 7.75
CA ARG A 21 11.19 -28.80 9.19
C ARG A 21 11.21 -27.30 9.51
N ALA A 22 10.44 -26.86 10.49
CA ALA A 22 10.51 -25.52 11.09
C ALA A 22 11.86 -25.32 11.85
N SER A 23 12.98 -25.56 11.16
CA SER A 23 14.34 -25.43 11.68
C SER A 23 15.00 -24.26 10.95
N ALA A 24 15.36 -23.25 11.74
CA ALA A 24 16.28 -22.15 11.44
C ALA A 24 16.30 -21.71 9.97
N LEU A 25 15.54 -20.66 9.64
CA LEU A 25 15.71 -19.95 8.37
C LEU A 25 17.21 -19.65 8.17
N PRO A 26 17.74 -19.83 6.97
CA PRO A 26 19.16 -19.57 6.71
C PRO A 26 19.51 -18.16 7.17
N ARG A 27 20.61 -18.02 7.92
CA ARG A 27 21.13 -16.72 8.33
C ARG A 27 21.32 -15.88 7.07
N ARG A 28 20.75 -14.66 7.10
CA ARG A 28 20.89 -13.70 6.00
C ARG A 28 22.38 -13.51 5.69
N PRO A 29 22.82 -13.70 4.43
CA PRO A 29 24.19 -13.36 4.05
C PRO A 29 24.44 -11.86 4.30
N SER A 30 25.66 -11.52 4.74
CA SER A 30 26.06 -10.13 4.90
C SER A 30 25.93 -9.39 3.56
N GLY A 31 25.32 -8.20 3.58
CA GLY A 31 25.10 -7.40 2.38
C GLY A 31 23.74 -7.57 1.67
N TRP A 32 22.89 -8.50 2.10
CA TRP A 32 21.54 -8.61 1.54
C TRP A 32 20.67 -7.43 1.92
N GLN A 33 19.88 -6.97 0.96
CA GLN A 33 18.93 -5.87 1.09
C GLN A 33 17.51 -6.38 0.93
N PHE A 34 16.54 -5.52 1.15
CA PHE A 34 15.12 -5.84 1.01
C PHE A 34 14.77 -6.45 -0.37
N ILE A 35 15.37 -5.92 -1.43
CA ILE A 35 15.16 -6.41 -2.80
C ILE A 35 15.69 -7.83 -3.04
N ASP A 36 16.64 -8.29 -2.22
CA ASP A 36 17.24 -9.63 -2.32
C ASP A 36 16.40 -10.73 -1.68
N LEU A 37 15.37 -10.36 -0.91
CA LEU A 37 14.55 -11.33 -0.19
C LEU A 37 13.76 -12.28 -1.12
N ALA A 38 13.63 -11.95 -2.40
CA ALA A 38 13.13 -12.87 -3.41
C ALA A 38 13.97 -14.16 -3.49
N GLU A 39 15.29 -14.08 -3.24
CA GLU A 39 16.21 -15.21 -3.31
C GLU A 39 15.97 -16.28 -2.23
N LEU A 40 15.25 -15.95 -1.17
CA LEU A 40 14.86 -16.93 -0.14
C LEU A 40 13.92 -18.02 -0.69
N GLY A 41 13.36 -17.84 -1.88
CA GLY A 41 12.33 -18.71 -2.41
C GLY A 41 12.57 -19.20 -3.83
N ARG A 42 11.56 -19.87 -4.38
CA ARG A 42 11.57 -20.33 -5.77
C ARG A 42 11.25 -19.18 -6.72
N ASN A 43 12.10 -18.98 -7.71
CA ASN A 43 12.01 -17.88 -8.67
C ASN A 43 11.90 -18.37 -10.14
N ALA A 44 11.39 -19.58 -10.37
CA ALA A 44 11.09 -20.05 -11.71
C ALA A 44 9.92 -19.28 -12.32
N GLY A 45 9.89 -19.07 -13.64
CA GLY A 45 8.82 -18.36 -14.34
C GLY A 45 7.41 -18.89 -14.00
N ARG A 46 7.27 -20.23 -13.84
CA ARG A 46 6.02 -20.87 -13.38
C ARG A 46 5.54 -20.39 -12.01
N SER A 47 6.45 -20.01 -11.10
CA SER A 47 6.07 -19.48 -9.78
C SER A 47 5.46 -18.10 -9.91
N TYR A 48 6.01 -17.24 -10.76
CA TYR A 48 5.46 -15.92 -11.07
C TYR A 48 4.14 -16.01 -11.82
N LEU A 49 4.04 -16.92 -12.81
CA LEU A 49 2.77 -17.15 -13.52
C LEU A 49 1.67 -17.63 -12.57
N ALA A 50 1.96 -18.60 -11.70
CA ALA A 50 1.01 -19.08 -10.71
C ALA A 50 0.61 -18.00 -9.68
N ALA A 51 1.52 -17.09 -9.33
CA ALA A 51 1.22 -15.93 -8.50
C ALA A 51 0.31 -14.94 -9.23
N LEU A 52 0.65 -14.58 -10.47
CA LEU A 52 -0.16 -13.69 -11.30
C LEU A 52 -1.59 -14.23 -11.46
N LEU A 53 -1.74 -15.50 -11.77
CA LEU A 53 -3.06 -16.14 -11.90
C LEU A 53 -3.86 -16.02 -10.59
N ARG A 54 -3.26 -16.25 -9.41
CA ARG A 54 -3.98 -16.11 -8.14
C ARG A 54 -4.34 -14.66 -7.84
N ILE A 55 -3.41 -13.74 -8.04
CA ILE A 55 -3.61 -12.31 -7.79
C ILE A 55 -4.74 -11.75 -8.68
N THR A 56 -4.92 -12.32 -9.87
CA THR A 56 -6.00 -11.93 -10.80
C THR A 56 -7.30 -12.68 -10.52
N LEU A 57 -7.24 -14.02 -10.39
CA LEU A 57 -8.44 -14.85 -10.35
C LEU A 57 -9.17 -14.79 -8.99
N TYR A 58 -8.47 -14.60 -7.87
CA TYR A 58 -9.13 -14.55 -6.55
C TYR A 58 -10.01 -13.30 -6.40
N PRO A 59 -9.52 -12.07 -6.70
CA PRO A 59 -10.39 -10.90 -6.69
C PRO A 59 -11.50 -10.98 -7.73
N LEU A 60 -11.24 -11.54 -8.91
CA LEU A 60 -12.27 -11.73 -9.94
C LEU A 60 -13.37 -12.67 -9.45
N ALA A 61 -13.03 -13.80 -8.85
CA ALA A 61 -14.00 -14.72 -8.28
C ALA A 61 -14.80 -14.06 -7.14
N ALA A 62 -14.14 -13.30 -6.28
CA ALA A 62 -14.80 -12.55 -5.21
C ALA A 62 -15.76 -11.48 -5.78
N ALA A 63 -15.35 -10.77 -6.84
CA ALA A 63 -16.19 -9.78 -7.52
C ALA A 63 -17.43 -10.43 -8.17
N ILE A 64 -17.29 -11.60 -8.79
CA ILE A 64 -18.41 -12.37 -9.35
C ILE A 64 -19.39 -12.79 -8.25
N LEU A 65 -18.87 -13.34 -7.13
CA LEU A 65 -19.71 -13.76 -6.01
C LEU A 65 -20.46 -12.57 -5.39
N LEU A 66 -19.78 -11.43 -5.24
CA LEU A 66 -20.40 -10.19 -4.76
C LEU A 66 -21.49 -9.72 -5.73
N GLY A 67 -21.20 -9.72 -7.03
CA GLY A 67 -22.18 -9.37 -8.07
C GLY A 67 -23.41 -10.28 -8.06
N LEU A 68 -23.22 -11.59 -7.90
CA LEU A 68 -24.33 -12.55 -7.76
C LEU A 68 -25.16 -12.27 -6.49
N ALA A 69 -24.51 -11.95 -5.37
CA ALA A 69 -25.21 -11.58 -4.14
C ALA A 69 -26.05 -10.30 -4.31
N VAL A 70 -25.52 -9.29 -5.01
CA VAL A 70 -26.26 -8.06 -5.34
C VAL A 70 -27.48 -8.38 -6.23
N VAL A 71 -27.31 -9.18 -7.28
CA VAL A 71 -28.41 -9.57 -8.16
C VAL A 71 -29.48 -10.33 -7.37
N LEU A 72 -29.08 -11.28 -6.54
CA LEU A 72 -30.01 -12.04 -5.70
C LEU A 72 -30.77 -11.12 -4.74
N ASN A 73 -30.07 -10.21 -4.08
CA ASN A 73 -30.70 -9.21 -3.20
C ASN A 73 -31.72 -8.35 -3.97
N THR A 74 -31.37 -7.93 -5.19
CA THR A 74 -32.27 -7.12 -6.04
C THR A 74 -33.52 -7.89 -6.42
N VAL A 75 -33.40 -9.19 -6.76
CA VAL A 75 -34.52 -10.04 -7.12
C VAL A 75 -35.42 -10.34 -5.92
N VAL A 76 -34.86 -10.55 -4.74
CA VAL A 76 -35.62 -10.94 -3.54
C VAL A 76 -36.26 -9.74 -2.84
N ASN A 77 -35.49 -8.66 -2.67
CA ASN A 77 -35.87 -7.52 -1.83
C ASN A 77 -36.39 -6.31 -2.62
N HIS A 78 -36.27 -6.31 -3.96
CA HIS A 78 -36.72 -5.24 -4.85
C HIS A 78 -36.31 -3.82 -4.35
N PRO A 79 -35.06 -3.55 -4.04
CA PRO A 79 -34.61 -2.23 -3.56
C PRO A 79 -34.88 -1.17 -4.64
N PRO A 80 -35.05 0.10 -4.27
CA PRO A 80 -35.23 1.19 -5.22
C PRO A 80 -34.15 1.18 -6.31
N PRO A 81 -34.47 1.49 -7.58
CA PRO A 81 -33.50 1.55 -8.65
C PRO A 81 -32.35 2.52 -8.31
N GLY A 82 -31.12 2.05 -8.49
CA GLY A 82 -29.91 2.85 -8.20
C GLY A 82 -29.48 2.88 -6.74
N SER A 83 -30.20 2.24 -5.82
CA SER A 83 -29.79 2.09 -4.43
C SER A 83 -28.81 0.93 -4.30
N LEU A 84 -27.51 1.21 -4.30
CA LEU A 84 -26.51 0.24 -3.87
C LEU A 84 -26.43 0.26 -2.35
N ASP A 85 -26.51 -0.91 -1.70
CA ASP A 85 -26.27 -1.00 -0.25
C ASP A 85 -24.85 -0.45 0.05
N PRO A 86 -24.73 0.55 0.92
CA PRO A 86 -23.42 1.16 1.27
C PRO A 86 -22.39 0.14 1.76
N ILE A 87 -22.83 -0.95 2.42
CA ILE A 87 -21.95 -2.06 2.84
C ILE A 87 -21.31 -2.72 1.60
N VAL A 88 -22.14 -2.99 0.58
CA VAL A 88 -21.67 -3.58 -0.68
C VAL A 88 -20.64 -2.65 -1.35
N GLY A 89 -20.88 -1.33 -1.34
CA GLY A 89 -19.95 -0.34 -1.87
C GLY A 89 -18.58 -0.39 -1.17
N ILE A 90 -18.57 -0.38 0.16
CA ILE A 90 -17.33 -0.46 0.97
C ILE A 90 -16.62 -1.80 0.75
N VAL A 91 -17.36 -2.93 0.74
CA VAL A 91 -16.77 -4.25 0.52
C VAL A 91 -16.22 -4.36 -0.90
N ALA A 92 -16.91 -3.84 -1.92
CA ALA A 92 -16.41 -3.83 -3.28
C ALA A 92 -15.12 -3.00 -3.41
N GLN A 93 -15.12 -1.80 -2.86
CA GLN A 93 -14.00 -0.86 -2.98
C GLN A 93 -12.74 -1.32 -2.24
N TYR A 94 -12.87 -1.78 -1.01
CA TYR A 94 -11.74 -2.12 -0.16
C TYR A 94 -11.52 -3.64 -0.03
N GLY A 95 -12.61 -4.42 0.07
CA GLY A 95 -12.54 -5.86 0.31
C GLY A 95 -11.91 -6.64 -0.84
N LEU A 96 -12.17 -6.26 -2.09
CA LEU A 96 -11.55 -6.93 -3.25
C LEU A 96 -10.02 -6.76 -3.28
N ILE A 97 -9.52 -5.60 -2.84
CA ILE A 97 -8.08 -5.34 -2.72
C ILE A 97 -7.48 -6.19 -1.59
N VAL A 98 -8.20 -6.36 -0.47
CA VAL A 98 -7.79 -7.28 0.61
C VAL A 98 -7.68 -8.72 0.08
N VAL A 99 -8.63 -9.17 -0.74
CA VAL A 99 -8.55 -10.50 -1.38
C VAL A 99 -7.32 -10.62 -2.28
N ALA A 100 -6.95 -9.57 -3.02
CA ALA A 100 -5.72 -9.54 -3.80
C ALA A 100 -4.47 -9.65 -2.90
N GLY A 101 -4.45 -8.95 -1.76
CA GLY A 101 -3.39 -9.07 -0.75
C GLY A 101 -3.26 -10.50 -0.20
N LEU A 102 -4.37 -11.14 0.13
CA LEU A 102 -4.38 -12.55 0.55
C LEU A 102 -3.85 -13.48 -0.55
N ALA A 103 -4.17 -13.21 -1.81
CA ALA A 103 -3.64 -13.94 -2.95
C ALA A 103 -2.12 -13.78 -3.09
N VAL A 104 -1.58 -12.58 -2.80
CA VAL A 104 -0.13 -12.33 -2.73
C VAL A 104 0.50 -13.18 -1.63
N LEU A 105 -0.02 -13.13 -0.40
CA LEU A 105 0.49 -13.93 0.73
C LEU A 105 0.47 -15.42 0.39
N ARG A 106 -0.64 -15.91 -0.15
CA ARG A 106 -0.78 -17.30 -0.58
C ARG A 106 0.22 -17.70 -1.66
N SER A 107 0.51 -16.78 -2.58
CA SER A 107 1.46 -17.01 -3.68
C SER A 107 2.89 -17.09 -3.17
N ILE A 108 3.27 -16.26 -2.21
CA ILE A 108 4.59 -16.28 -1.58
C ILE A 108 4.82 -17.65 -0.91
N GLU A 109 3.86 -18.14 -0.15
CA GLU A 109 4.00 -19.40 0.58
C GLU A 109 3.90 -20.63 -0.34
N ARG A 110 2.95 -20.64 -1.30
CA ARG A 110 2.68 -21.81 -2.14
C ARG A 110 3.56 -21.89 -3.39
N SER A 111 3.73 -20.77 -4.10
CA SER A 111 4.45 -20.74 -5.38
C SER A 111 5.92 -20.45 -5.19
N HIS A 112 6.25 -19.48 -4.35
CA HIS A 112 7.64 -19.09 -4.08
C HIS A 112 8.25 -19.87 -2.91
N ARG A 113 7.44 -20.54 -2.07
CA ARG A 113 7.87 -21.37 -0.93
C ARG A 113 8.79 -20.62 0.04
N ARG A 114 8.44 -19.39 0.36
CA ARG A 114 9.11 -18.57 1.36
C ARG A 114 8.10 -17.96 2.34
N PRO A 115 8.52 -17.61 3.58
CA PRO A 115 7.61 -17.03 4.54
C PRO A 115 7.08 -15.68 4.05
N TRP A 116 5.77 -15.42 4.23
CA TRP A 116 5.15 -14.17 3.79
C TRP A 116 5.78 -12.91 4.41
N ARG A 117 6.33 -13.05 5.64
CA ARG A 117 7.04 -11.97 6.32
C ARG A 117 8.27 -11.46 5.56
N SER A 118 8.81 -12.25 4.64
CA SER A 118 9.88 -11.82 3.74
C SER A 118 9.44 -10.72 2.77
N LEU A 119 8.13 -10.49 2.61
CA LEU A 119 7.61 -9.32 1.90
C LEU A 119 7.73 -8.03 2.72
N VAL A 120 7.76 -8.14 4.04
CA VAL A 120 7.71 -6.99 4.94
C VAL A 120 9.10 -6.57 5.40
N ALA A 121 9.93 -7.53 5.83
CA ALA A 121 11.21 -7.21 6.46
C ALA A 121 12.24 -8.33 6.32
N PRO A 122 13.54 -7.98 6.29
CA PRO A 122 14.62 -8.95 6.20
C PRO A 122 14.75 -9.88 7.40
N ASP A 123 14.41 -9.42 8.59
CA ASP A 123 14.43 -10.19 9.82
C ASP A 123 13.17 -11.04 10.04
N LEU A 124 12.25 -11.01 9.07
CA LEU A 124 10.98 -11.73 9.07
C LEU A 124 10.08 -11.39 10.28
N SER A 125 10.27 -10.23 10.88
CA SER A 125 9.47 -9.72 11.99
C SER A 125 8.56 -8.58 11.54
N LEU A 126 7.52 -8.29 12.33
CA LEU A 126 6.72 -7.07 12.19
C LEU A 126 7.11 -6.11 13.31
N ASP A 127 7.49 -4.90 12.95
CA ASP A 127 7.77 -3.84 13.91
C ASP A 127 6.58 -2.86 14.00
N TRP A 128 5.71 -3.11 15.00
CA TRP A 128 4.53 -2.29 15.24
C TRP A 128 4.85 -0.82 15.54
N ARG A 129 6.04 -0.54 16.07
CA ARG A 129 6.49 0.84 16.33
C ARG A 129 6.71 1.59 15.02
N ARG A 130 7.33 0.95 14.04
CA ARG A 130 7.51 1.53 12.70
C ARG A 130 6.17 1.78 12.02
N LEU A 131 5.24 0.84 12.12
CA LEU A 131 3.89 1.01 11.61
C LEU A 131 3.18 2.20 12.27
N ALA A 132 3.26 2.30 13.60
CA ALA A 132 2.69 3.42 14.35
C ALA A 132 3.37 4.76 14.01
N ILE A 133 4.71 4.78 13.84
CA ILE A 133 5.45 5.98 13.41
C ILE A 133 4.97 6.40 12.02
N GLY A 134 4.90 5.48 11.04
CA GLY A 134 4.41 5.80 9.70
C GLY A 134 2.99 6.37 9.72
N GLY A 135 2.08 5.70 10.43
CA GLY A 135 0.69 6.15 10.56
C GLY A 135 0.55 7.49 11.27
N GLY A 136 1.21 7.65 12.41
CA GLY A 136 1.13 8.88 13.21
C GLY A 136 1.72 10.09 12.50
N VAL A 137 2.87 9.93 11.84
CA VAL A 137 3.50 11.02 11.08
C VAL A 137 2.61 11.44 9.91
N GLN A 138 2.10 10.49 9.13
CA GLN A 138 1.25 10.81 7.98
C GLN A 138 -0.05 11.48 8.43
N PHE A 139 -0.67 10.96 9.49
CA PHE A 139 -1.88 11.56 10.05
C PHE A 139 -1.64 13.01 10.52
N ALA A 140 -0.52 13.26 11.22
CA ALA A 140 -0.17 14.59 11.70
C ALA A 140 0.08 15.58 10.54
N ILE A 141 0.75 15.13 9.46
CA ILE A 141 0.96 15.95 8.26
C ILE A 141 -0.38 16.34 7.64
N LEU A 142 -1.26 15.36 7.40
CA LEU A 142 -2.56 15.61 6.78
C LEU A 142 -3.48 16.48 7.64
N ALA A 143 -3.46 16.29 8.96
CA ALA A 143 -4.19 17.14 9.90
C ALA A 143 -3.66 18.58 9.87
N GLY A 144 -2.33 18.75 9.80
CA GLY A 144 -1.70 20.06 9.65
C GLY A 144 -2.02 20.73 8.31
N GLU A 145 -2.01 19.98 7.21
CA GLU A 145 -2.42 20.48 5.89
C GLU A 145 -3.90 20.93 5.89
N LEU A 146 -4.79 20.15 6.50
CA LEU A 146 -6.20 20.50 6.62
C LEU A 146 -6.40 21.75 7.50
N ALA A 147 -5.69 21.85 8.62
CA ALA A 147 -5.73 23.04 9.49
C ALA A 147 -5.24 24.29 8.74
N LEU A 148 -4.15 24.16 7.98
CA LEU A 148 -3.63 25.27 7.16
C LEU A 148 -4.64 25.72 6.11
N VAL A 149 -5.31 24.80 5.42
CA VAL A 149 -6.37 25.11 4.45
C VAL A 149 -7.51 25.86 5.15
N HIS A 150 -7.93 25.41 6.34
CA HIS A 150 -8.95 26.12 7.13
C HIS A 150 -8.53 27.56 7.42
N GLU A 151 -7.35 27.77 7.96
CA GLU A 151 -6.84 29.11 8.32
C GLU A 151 -6.73 30.04 7.11
N LEU A 152 -6.26 29.51 5.96
CA LEU A 152 -6.07 30.33 4.75
C LEU A 152 -7.36 30.65 4.01
N THR A 153 -8.39 29.80 4.12
CA THR A 153 -9.60 29.90 3.29
C THR A 153 -10.86 30.24 4.10
N GLY A 154 -10.79 30.19 5.45
CA GLY A 154 -11.97 30.33 6.32
C GLY A 154 -12.95 29.15 6.19
N TRP A 155 -12.51 28.03 5.66
CA TRP A 155 -13.37 26.87 5.42
C TRP A 155 -13.96 26.35 6.73
N PRO A 156 -15.30 26.20 6.89
CA PRO A 156 -15.90 25.83 8.15
C PRO A 156 -15.63 24.35 8.48
N TRP A 157 -15.12 24.10 9.69
CA TRP A 157 -15.05 22.77 10.27
C TRP A 157 -16.46 22.27 10.60
N ARG A 158 -16.97 21.31 9.87
CA ARG A 158 -18.21 20.61 10.23
C ARG A 158 -17.90 19.13 10.31
N PHE A 159 -17.74 18.65 11.53
CA PHE A 159 -17.62 17.21 11.77
C PHE A 159 -19.03 16.63 11.89
N SER A 160 -19.51 15.92 10.89
CA SER A 160 -20.70 15.10 11.02
C SER A 160 -20.27 13.63 11.14
N MET A 161 -20.60 12.99 12.26
CA MET A 161 -20.46 11.55 12.36
C MET A 161 -21.33 10.90 11.28
N PRO A 162 -20.83 9.90 10.55
CA PRO A 162 -21.65 9.16 9.60
C PRO A 162 -22.89 8.63 10.32
N ALA A 163 -24.07 8.81 9.74
CA ALA A 163 -25.32 8.32 10.29
C ALA A 163 -25.34 6.78 10.50
N ALA A 164 -24.38 6.08 9.94
CA ALA A 164 -24.23 4.62 10.04
C ALA A 164 -22.89 4.25 10.71
N LEU A 165 -22.86 4.25 12.03
CA LEU A 165 -21.70 3.79 12.83
C LEU A 165 -21.17 2.41 12.39
N PRO A 166 -22.00 1.40 12.01
CA PRO A 166 -21.50 0.12 11.50
C PRO A 166 -20.68 0.25 10.20
N LEU A 167 -21.07 1.14 9.29
CA LEU A 167 -20.33 1.38 8.04
C LEU A 167 -18.98 2.04 8.30
N PHE A 168 -18.95 2.99 9.23
CA PHE A 168 -17.70 3.62 9.63
C PHE A 168 -16.75 2.61 10.28
N ALA A 169 -17.25 1.76 11.17
CA ALA A 169 -16.45 0.70 11.81
C ALA A 169 -15.89 -0.28 10.78
N LEU A 170 -16.72 -0.69 9.80
CA LEU A 170 -16.28 -1.56 8.70
C LEU A 170 -15.19 -0.91 7.86
N ALA A 171 -15.33 0.36 7.51
CA ALA A 171 -14.33 1.10 6.74
C ALA A 171 -13.02 1.26 7.51
N VAL A 172 -13.08 1.65 8.79
CA VAL A 172 -11.90 1.77 9.67
C VAL A 172 -11.15 0.43 9.81
N PHE A 173 -11.85 -0.69 9.72
CA PHE A 173 -11.22 -2.02 9.71
C PHE A 173 -10.65 -2.39 8.35
N LEU A 174 -11.42 -2.19 7.27
CA LEU A 174 -11.02 -2.63 5.92
C LEU A 174 -9.93 -1.75 5.30
N ILE A 175 -9.94 -0.45 5.53
CA ILE A 175 -8.98 0.48 4.90
C ILE A 175 -7.53 0.18 5.27
N PRO A 176 -7.14 -0.07 6.54
CA PRO A 176 -5.78 -0.47 6.87
C PRO A 176 -5.37 -1.80 6.23
N LEU A 177 -6.29 -2.75 6.13
CA LEU A 177 -6.04 -4.04 5.47
C LEU A 177 -5.86 -3.87 3.96
N GLN A 178 -6.65 -3.00 3.34
CA GLN A 178 -6.52 -2.63 1.93
C GLN A 178 -5.16 -1.97 1.67
N ALA A 179 -4.79 -0.95 2.45
CA ALA A 179 -3.49 -0.28 2.33
C ALA A 179 -2.32 -1.27 2.51
N ALA A 180 -2.39 -2.13 3.52
CA ALA A 180 -1.39 -3.19 3.72
C ALA A 180 -1.33 -4.15 2.51
N SER A 181 -2.47 -4.50 1.91
CA SER A 181 -2.54 -5.38 0.74
C SER A 181 -1.87 -4.76 -0.48
N GLU A 182 -2.06 -3.48 -0.71
CA GLU A 182 -1.38 -2.74 -1.78
C GLU A 182 0.12 -2.63 -1.52
N GLU A 183 0.54 -2.31 -0.30
CA GLU A 183 1.97 -2.25 0.02
C GLU A 183 2.65 -3.62 -0.14
N LEU A 184 2.00 -4.71 0.28
CA LEU A 184 2.50 -6.08 0.10
C LEU A 184 2.62 -6.44 -1.38
N LEU A 185 1.67 -6.03 -2.22
CA LEU A 185 1.70 -6.29 -3.66
C LEU A 185 2.77 -5.45 -4.37
N PHE A 186 2.77 -4.13 -4.17
CA PHE A 186 3.61 -3.22 -4.94
C PHE A 186 5.01 -3.09 -4.36
N ARG A 187 5.14 -2.72 -3.08
CA ARG A 187 6.44 -2.48 -2.44
C ARG A 187 7.07 -3.77 -1.91
N GLY A 188 6.26 -4.79 -1.59
CA GLY A 188 6.74 -6.11 -1.24
C GLY A 188 7.04 -6.96 -2.48
N TYR A 189 6.01 -7.48 -3.10
CA TYR A 189 6.13 -8.50 -4.14
C TYR A 189 6.75 -7.98 -5.44
N LEU A 190 6.18 -6.91 -6.02
CA LEU A 190 6.63 -6.38 -7.31
C LEU A 190 8.04 -5.78 -7.20
N THR A 191 8.32 -5.02 -6.13
CA THR A 191 9.66 -4.46 -5.87
C THR A 191 10.72 -5.55 -5.78
N GLN A 192 10.47 -6.63 -5.04
CA GLN A 192 11.42 -7.74 -4.92
C GLN A 192 11.53 -8.56 -6.22
N ALA A 193 10.46 -8.69 -6.99
CA ALA A 193 10.51 -9.32 -8.31
C ALA A 193 11.37 -8.51 -9.29
N LEU A 194 11.21 -7.18 -9.33
CA LEU A 194 12.02 -6.27 -10.14
C LEU A 194 13.48 -6.20 -9.66
N GLY A 195 13.74 -6.36 -8.37
CA GLY A 195 15.09 -6.46 -7.80
C GLY A 195 15.93 -7.61 -8.38
N ARG A 196 15.29 -8.61 -8.99
CA ARG A 196 15.99 -9.68 -9.73
C ARG A 196 16.45 -9.26 -11.13
N ILE A 197 15.84 -8.22 -11.67
CA ILE A 197 16.12 -7.74 -13.04
C ILE A 197 17.03 -6.51 -12.99
N SER A 198 16.83 -5.64 -12.02
CA SER A 198 17.59 -4.39 -11.85
C SER A 198 18.05 -4.22 -10.42
N ARG A 199 19.23 -3.61 -10.24
CA ARG A 199 19.76 -3.19 -8.93
C ARG A 199 19.53 -1.71 -8.65
N SER A 200 19.09 -0.95 -9.64
CA SER A 200 18.78 0.47 -9.47
C SER A 200 17.49 0.65 -8.68
N ARG A 201 17.61 1.14 -7.45
CA ARG A 201 16.47 1.43 -6.56
C ARG A 201 15.51 2.47 -7.17
N CYS A 202 16.07 3.45 -7.88
CA CYS A 202 15.27 4.47 -8.54
C CYS A 202 14.46 3.90 -9.71
N LEU A 203 15.07 3.02 -10.53
CA LEU A 203 14.37 2.37 -11.63
C LEU A 203 13.25 1.46 -11.12
N ILE A 204 13.51 0.68 -10.07
CA ILE A 204 12.51 -0.17 -9.43
C ILE A 204 11.35 0.69 -8.89
N ALA A 205 11.66 1.75 -8.12
CA ALA A 205 10.64 2.63 -7.55
C ALA A 205 9.80 3.32 -8.65
N ALA A 206 10.44 3.77 -9.74
CA ALA A 206 9.75 4.37 -10.88
C ALA A 206 8.84 3.35 -11.60
N ALA A 207 9.31 2.13 -11.82
CA ALA A 207 8.51 1.08 -12.45
C ALA A 207 7.28 0.69 -11.60
N VAL A 208 7.47 0.51 -10.28
CA VAL A 208 6.38 0.27 -9.33
C VAL A 208 5.40 1.43 -9.31
N GLY A 209 5.92 2.67 -9.31
CA GLY A 209 5.10 3.89 -9.34
C GLY A 209 4.25 3.99 -10.60
N LEU A 210 4.84 3.68 -11.75
CA LEU A 210 4.13 3.71 -13.04
C LEU A 210 2.98 2.68 -13.06
N VAL A 211 3.23 1.44 -12.63
CA VAL A 211 2.18 0.41 -12.56
C VAL A 211 1.08 0.85 -11.61
N PHE A 212 1.43 1.37 -10.43
CA PHE A 212 0.46 1.85 -9.45
C PHE A 212 -0.39 2.99 -10.00
N GLY A 213 0.23 4.00 -10.63
CA GLY A 213 -0.49 5.12 -11.24
C GLY A 213 -1.44 4.70 -12.36
N LEU A 214 -1.00 3.77 -13.24
CA LEU A 214 -1.82 3.25 -14.33
C LEU A 214 -3.06 2.47 -13.84
N LEU A 215 -2.96 1.76 -12.72
CA LEU A 215 -4.10 1.05 -12.13
C LEU A 215 -5.18 2.01 -11.59
N HIS A 216 -4.83 3.26 -11.32
CA HIS A 216 -5.78 4.28 -10.87
C HIS A 216 -6.44 5.06 -12.02
N LEU A 217 -6.06 4.79 -13.28
CA LEU A 217 -6.57 5.49 -14.46
C LEU A 217 -8.11 5.43 -14.58
N ASN A 218 -8.68 4.25 -14.33
CA ASN A 218 -10.13 4.04 -14.47
C ASN A 218 -10.93 4.55 -13.26
N THR A 219 -10.27 4.84 -12.14
CA THR A 219 -10.95 5.29 -10.92
C THR A 219 -11.09 6.81 -10.89
N TYR A 220 -10.04 7.53 -11.29
CA TYR A 220 -9.96 8.99 -11.13
C TYR A 220 -9.64 9.74 -12.44
N GLY A 221 -9.46 9.04 -13.56
CA GLY A 221 -9.15 9.60 -14.86
C GLY A 221 -7.65 9.81 -15.14
N ARG A 222 -7.34 10.19 -16.37
CA ARG A 222 -5.94 10.23 -16.88
C ARG A 222 -5.03 11.19 -16.12
N LEU A 223 -5.58 12.29 -15.64
CA LEU A 223 -4.82 13.37 -14.97
C LEU A 223 -4.37 12.97 -13.56
N THR A 224 -4.91 11.89 -13.00
CA THR A 224 -4.51 11.37 -11.69
C THR A 224 -3.30 10.44 -11.74
N VAL A 225 -2.94 9.91 -12.91
CA VAL A 225 -1.79 9.01 -13.06
C VAL A 225 -0.48 9.63 -12.54
N PRO A 226 -0.10 10.88 -12.89
CA PRO A 226 1.08 11.52 -12.32
C PRO A 226 1.05 11.66 -10.80
N TYR A 227 -0.13 11.97 -10.24
CA TYR A 227 -0.30 12.07 -8.79
C TYR A 227 -0.04 10.74 -8.09
N PHE A 228 -0.69 9.65 -8.52
CA PHE A 228 -0.50 8.33 -7.93
C PHE A 228 0.87 7.74 -8.22
N PHE A 229 1.49 8.08 -9.36
CA PHE A 229 2.89 7.77 -9.63
C PHE A 229 3.81 8.37 -8.57
N LEU A 230 3.70 9.68 -8.30
CA LEU A 230 4.52 10.37 -7.31
C LEU A 230 4.26 9.85 -5.90
N LEU A 231 3.01 9.64 -5.53
CA LEU A 231 2.63 9.05 -4.26
C LEU A 231 3.28 7.68 -4.06
N SER A 232 3.19 6.82 -5.08
CA SER A 232 3.81 5.51 -5.08
C SER A 232 5.33 5.59 -4.98
N LEU A 233 5.95 6.54 -5.67
CA LEU A 233 7.38 6.79 -5.63
C LEU A 233 7.85 7.13 -4.21
N ILE A 234 7.12 7.99 -3.49
CA ILE A 234 7.41 8.39 -2.11
C ILE A 234 7.44 7.14 -1.19
N PHE A 235 6.38 6.33 -1.19
CA PHE A 235 6.33 5.12 -0.36
C PHE A 235 7.38 4.07 -0.77
N SER A 236 7.65 3.94 -2.08
CA SER A 236 8.71 3.04 -2.56
C SER A 236 10.10 3.48 -2.07
N LEU A 237 10.40 4.79 -2.11
CA LEU A 237 11.67 5.32 -1.62
C LEU A 237 11.81 5.17 -0.10
N VAL A 238 10.73 5.35 0.65
CA VAL A 238 10.72 5.11 2.10
C VAL A 238 10.99 3.65 2.41
N SER A 239 10.30 2.72 1.74
CA SER A 239 10.47 1.27 1.94
C SER A 239 11.87 0.79 1.56
N LEU A 240 12.39 1.24 0.41
CA LEU A 240 13.73 0.89 -0.05
C LEU A 240 14.86 1.47 0.82
N ARG A 241 14.64 2.66 1.41
CA ARG A 241 15.58 3.26 2.37
C ARG A 241 15.58 2.50 3.69
N ASP A 242 14.40 2.16 4.19
CA ASP A 242 14.23 1.51 5.50
C ASP A 242 14.49 0.01 5.44
N ASP A 243 14.58 -0.57 4.23
CA ASP A 243 14.61 -2.00 3.93
C ASP A 243 13.41 -2.77 4.55
N ARG A 244 12.28 -2.09 4.76
CA ARG A 244 11.07 -2.60 5.45
C ARG A 244 9.82 -1.90 4.94
N LEU A 245 8.63 -2.52 5.13
CA LEU A 245 7.36 -1.96 4.65
C LEU A 245 6.53 -1.24 5.72
N GLU A 246 6.79 -1.43 6.99
CA GLU A 246 5.87 -1.00 8.06
C GLU A 246 5.60 0.50 8.06
N LEU A 247 6.61 1.34 7.75
CA LEU A 247 6.43 2.79 7.63
C LEU A 247 5.48 3.15 6.49
N ALA A 248 5.63 2.49 5.34
CA ALA A 248 4.78 2.72 4.18
C ALA A 248 3.36 2.21 4.43
N ILE A 249 3.19 1.02 5.03
CA ILE A 249 1.88 0.46 5.39
C ILE A 249 1.15 1.42 6.35
N GLY A 250 1.82 1.88 7.42
CA GLY A 250 1.23 2.82 8.38
C GLY A 250 0.85 4.15 7.74
N GLY A 251 1.76 4.73 6.96
CA GLY A 251 1.54 6.00 6.26
C GLY A 251 0.39 5.93 5.26
N HIS A 252 0.34 4.87 4.45
CA HIS A 252 -0.72 4.65 3.47
C HIS A 252 -2.08 4.42 4.15
N ALA A 253 -2.13 3.60 5.20
CA ALA A 253 -3.34 3.37 5.96
C ALA A 253 -3.89 4.67 6.58
N ALA A 254 -3.02 5.49 7.18
CA ALA A 254 -3.41 6.78 7.74
C ALA A 254 -3.92 7.73 6.67
N MET A 255 -3.28 7.78 5.50
CA MET A 255 -3.71 8.61 4.38
C MET A 255 -5.11 8.21 3.88
N ASN A 256 -5.35 6.92 3.68
CA ASN A 256 -6.65 6.45 3.19
C ASN A 256 -7.75 6.60 4.25
N LEU A 257 -7.45 6.37 5.53
CA LEU A 257 -8.39 6.62 6.63
C LEU A 257 -8.73 8.12 6.75
N PHE A 258 -7.73 8.98 6.63
CA PHE A 258 -7.93 10.42 6.66
C PHE A 258 -8.80 10.87 5.48
N ALA A 259 -8.49 10.44 4.26
CA ALA A 259 -9.28 10.74 3.07
C ALA A 259 -10.72 10.24 3.19
N PHE A 260 -10.92 9.01 3.71
CA PHE A 260 -12.26 8.46 3.97
C PHE A 260 -13.01 9.30 5.02
N GLY A 261 -12.38 9.63 6.13
CA GLY A 261 -12.98 10.42 7.21
C GLY A 261 -13.37 11.82 6.74
N VAL A 262 -12.47 12.49 6.02
CA VAL A 262 -12.70 13.83 5.48
C VAL A 262 -13.79 13.82 4.40
N ALA A 263 -13.78 12.85 3.47
CA ALA A 263 -14.80 12.72 2.43
C ALA A 263 -16.21 12.49 2.99
N ASN A 264 -16.32 11.70 4.06
CA ASN A 264 -17.60 11.41 4.70
C ASN A 264 -18.04 12.48 5.73
N ALA A 265 -17.15 13.36 6.16
CA ALA A 265 -17.48 14.41 7.11
C ALA A 265 -18.07 15.68 6.45
N THR A 266 -18.35 15.69 5.15
CA THR A 266 -18.83 16.85 4.38
C THR A 266 -17.94 18.11 4.53
N LEU A 267 -16.65 17.90 4.84
CA LEU A 267 -15.69 18.99 5.08
C LEU A 267 -15.05 19.55 3.82
N ILE A 268 -15.35 18.95 2.67
CA ILE A 268 -14.63 19.26 1.45
C ILE A 268 -15.56 19.98 0.49
N GLY A 269 -15.26 21.26 0.33
CA GLY A 269 -15.84 22.02 -0.72
C GLY A 269 -15.37 21.60 -2.10
N PRO A 270 -16.08 22.08 -3.13
CA PRO A 270 -15.72 21.78 -4.50
C PRO A 270 -14.27 22.24 -4.79
N GLY A 271 -13.35 21.31 -4.90
CA GLY A 271 -11.99 21.63 -5.34
C GLY A 271 -10.82 20.87 -4.73
N ILE A 272 -10.98 20.13 -3.63
CA ILE A 272 -9.85 19.41 -3.00
C ILE A 272 -9.96 17.89 -3.14
N ILE A 273 -11.15 17.31 -3.04
CA ILE A 273 -11.40 15.91 -3.39
C ILE A 273 -12.70 15.83 -4.20
N GLY A 274 -12.70 15.12 -5.30
CA GLY A 274 -13.70 15.07 -6.34
C GLY A 274 -15.13 15.46 -5.97
N THR A 275 -15.59 16.53 -6.55
CA THR A 275 -17.00 16.80 -6.77
C THR A 275 -17.60 15.64 -7.56
N GLY A 276 -18.87 15.32 -7.33
CA GLY A 276 -19.62 14.15 -7.80
C GLY A 276 -19.45 13.61 -9.24
N ASP A 277 -18.52 14.14 -10.01
CA ASP A 277 -18.06 13.63 -11.30
C ASP A 277 -16.79 12.75 -11.22
N GLY A 278 -16.28 12.50 -10.01
CA GLY A 278 -15.15 11.58 -9.77
C GLY A 278 -13.78 12.09 -10.24
N ALA A 279 -13.66 13.28 -10.79
CA ALA A 279 -12.40 13.82 -11.26
C ALA A 279 -11.67 14.58 -10.15
N MET A 280 -10.49 14.12 -9.73
CA MET A 280 -9.59 14.95 -8.93
C MET A 280 -9.05 16.10 -9.80
N PRO A 281 -9.12 17.37 -9.35
CA PRO A 281 -8.54 18.46 -10.11
C PRO A 281 -7.01 18.28 -10.15
N PHE A 282 -6.48 18.03 -11.34
CA PHE A 282 -5.05 18.08 -11.57
C PHE A 282 -4.61 19.54 -11.56
N ASN A 283 -3.88 19.95 -10.52
CA ASN A 283 -3.23 21.26 -10.50
C ASN A 283 -1.81 21.14 -9.87
N TRP A 284 -0.98 22.11 -10.20
CA TRP A 284 0.41 22.13 -9.73
C TRP A 284 0.52 22.30 -8.21
N ALA A 285 -0.46 22.92 -7.56
CA ALA A 285 -0.50 23.06 -6.12
C ALA A 285 -0.68 21.69 -5.44
N ALA A 286 -1.55 20.82 -5.96
CA ALA A 286 -1.72 19.46 -5.46
C ALA A 286 -0.43 18.64 -5.60
N ILE A 287 0.29 18.77 -6.71
CA ILE A 287 1.59 18.12 -6.91
C ILE A 287 2.63 18.66 -5.92
N ALA A 288 2.70 19.99 -5.77
CA ALA A 288 3.64 20.61 -4.82
C ALA A 288 3.35 20.19 -3.37
N ALA A 289 2.08 20.17 -2.97
CA ALA A 289 1.65 19.69 -1.66
C ALA A 289 2.05 18.22 -1.43
N LEU A 290 1.81 17.34 -2.43
CA LEU A 290 2.22 15.94 -2.36
C LEU A 290 3.74 15.77 -2.21
N VAL A 291 4.52 16.53 -2.96
CA VAL A 291 6.00 16.48 -2.88
C VAL A 291 6.47 16.97 -1.51
N LEU A 292 5.89 18.05 -0.98
CA LEU A 292 6.20 18.57 0.34
C LEU A 292 5.82 17.56 1.42
N ASN A 293 4.61 17.02 1.37
CA ASN A 293 4.13 15.94 2.26
C ASN A 293 5.13 14.77 2.26
N GLY A 294 5.50 14.28 1.09
CA GLY A 294 6.44 13.18 0.96
C GLY A 294 7.83 13.50 1.51
N ALA A 295 8.34 14.70 1.30
CA ALA A 295 9.62 15.14 1.85
C ALA A 295 9.60 15.20 3.38
N VAL A 296 8.53 15.77 3.97
CA VAL A 296 8.33 15.83 5.41
C VAL A 296 8.18 14.41 5.98
N PHE A 297 7.32 13.59 5.38
CA PHE A 297 7.13 12.19 5.78
C PHE A 297 8.45 11.41 5.78
N TYR A 298 9.21 11.52 4.68
CA TYR A 298 10.52 10.88 4.56
C TYR A 298 11.51 11.35 5.64
N GLY A 299 11.61 12.66 5.88
CA GLY A 299 12.54 13.24 6.84
C GLY A 299 12.19 12.89 8.29
N VAL A 300 10.92 13.10 8.67
CA VAL A 300 10.45 12.87 10.04
C VAL A 300 10.47 11.39 10.39
N THR A 301 9.99 10.50 9.52
CA THR A 301 10.07 9.05 9.77
C THR A 301 11.50 8.57 9.91
N ARG A 302 12.45 9.11 9.13
CA ARG A 302 13.87 8.79 9.27
C ARG A 302 14.40 9.19 10.65
N LEU A 303 14.05 10.37 11.12
CA LEU A 303 14.48 10.87 12.44
C LEU A 303 13.90 9.98 13.55
N LEU A 304 12.59 9.74 13.55
CA LEU A 304 11.91 8.97 14.59
C LEU A 304 12.38 7.52 14.64
N VAL A 305 12.61 6.88 13.50
CA VAL A 305 13.18 5.53 13.46
C VAL A 305 14.56 5.48 14.10
N ARG A 306 15.41 6.47 13.84
CA ARG A 306 16.72 6.55 14.49
C ARG A 306 16.62 6.72 16.00
N LEU A 307 15.68 7.55 16.48
CA LEU A 307 15.50 7.80 17.90
C LEU A 307 14.88 6.63 18.68
N PHE A 308 13.90 5.95 18.08
CA PHE A 308 13.06 5.00 18.80
C PHE A 308 13.25 3.53 18.39
N CYS A 309 13.80 3.25 17.21
CA CYS A 309 13.95 1.89 16.70
C CYS A 309 15.42 1.42 16.63
N ALA A 310 16.40 2.32 16.61
CA ALA A 310 17.81 1.98 16.47
C ALA A 310 18.46 1.30 17.70
N ARG A 311 17.80 1.28 18.86
CA ARG A 311 18.39 0.77 20.12
C ARG A 311 18.33 -0.74 20.30
N ARG A 312 17.87 -1.53 19.32
CA ARG A 312 17.77 -3.01 19.45
C ARG A 312 18.86 -3.80 18.72
N SER A 313 19.86 -3.15 18.17
CA SER A 313 21.00 -3.78 17.47
C SER A 313 22.31 -3.78 18.25
N ALA A 314 22.28 -3.55 19.55
CA ALA A 314 23.42 -3.86 20.42
C ALA A 314 23.33 -5.33 20.86
N PRO A 315 24.46 -6.06 20.84
CA PRO A 315 24.55 -7.51 21.00
C PRO A 315 24.03 -8.00 22.34
#